data_05a816453cd95053c8aaef9313383036
#
_entry.id   05a816453cd95053c8aaef9313383036
#
_cell.length_a   1.000
_cell.length_b   1.000
_cell.length_c   1.000
_cell.angle_alpha   90.00
_cell.angle_beta   90.00
_cell.angle_gamma   90.00
#
_symmetry.space_group_name_H-M   'P 1'
#
loop_
_entity.id
_entity.type
_entity.pdbx_description
1 polymer ?
#
loop_
_entity_poly.entity_id
_entity_poly.type
_entity_poly.pdbx_seq_one_letter_code
_entity_poly.pdbx_strand_id
1 'polypeptide(L)'
;MKEPRQRTLAGAVTLEGAGVHSGQTAKLTMHPADPGTGLRFRRTDLPGQPEIPADLQHVVGTELGTRLGSGEVSVMTVEHVLAALAGQQVDNAVLELSGPEPPIRDGSFKDYFDAVARAGVREQDEPARVLVLKDAITVRSDGGASYVAAPADGYRLSATIEFKHPVIGRQYGSYEITPESFARDLAPARTFGFRADAEALLARGLAQGASLDNTLVLEADGGLRQELRFQDEFVRHKAGDVVGDLALLGARVRGHVIADRPSHKGNVELARALAEHERKSSGVPILDAAKIMQYLPHRYPMLLVDRIIAFESRKRIVGIKNVSINEPFFQGHFPGHPVMPGVLQIEAMAQVGGLLMLEGEDQGKLVYFMTLDNVKWRRPVTPGDQIVFEVEILQIKKHTARMRGQGTVDGNVVVEAEMMARIVEA
;
A
#
# COMPACT_ATOMS: atom_id res chain seq x y z
N MET A 1 22.33 -15.73 7.11
CA MET A 1 22.27 -14.48 7.91
C MET A 1 21.13 -14.64 8.90
N LYS A 2 21.28 -14.15 10.15
CA LYS A 2 20.14 -14.09 11.09
C LYS A 2 19.05 -13.22 10.49
N GLU A 3 17.79 -13.63 10.61
CA GLU A 3 16.66 -12.80 10.24
C GLU A 3 16.67 -11.52 11.09
N PRO A 4 16.52 -10.34 10.45
CA PRO A 4 16.48 -9.09 11.20
C PRO A 4 15.26 -9.08 12.13
N ARG A 5 15.43 -8.53 13.33
CA ARG A 5 14.34 -8.38 14.30
C ARG A 5 13.66 -7.02 14.14
N GLN A 6 12.39 -6.97 14.56
CA GLN A 6 11.64 -5.71 14.64
C GLN A 6 12.34 -4.76 15.60
N ARG A 7 12.13 -3.46 15.36
CA ARG A 7 12.70 -2.38 16.18
C ARG A 7 11.64 -1.36 16.54
N THR A 8 11.79 -0.82 17.73
CA THR A 8 10.99 0.32 18.24
C THR A 8 11.92 1.32 18.92
N LEU A 9 11.42 2.49 19.27
CA LEU A 9 12.17 3.48 20.06
C LEU A 9 12.47 2.90 21.45
N ALA A 10 13.61 3.30 22.04
CA ALA A 10 13.93 2.95 23.42
C ALA A 10 13.21 3.86 24.43
N GLY A 11 12.88 5.10 24.04
CA GLY A 11 12.13 6.06 24.84
C GLY A 11 11.28 6.97 23.95
N ALA A 12 10.39 7.75 24.56
CA ALA A 12 9.60 8.74 23.85
C ALA A 12 10.43 9.98 23.50
N VAL A 13 10.15 10.61 22.35
CA VAL A 13 10.78 11.86 21.93
C VAL A 13 9.78 12.80 21.26
N THR A 14 9.92 14.08 21.53
CA THR A 14 8.99 15.11 21.08
C THR A 14 9.65 16.15 20.20
N LEU A 15 8.93 16.58 19.16
CA LEU A 15 9.25 17.70 18.29
C LEU A 15 8.01 18.62 18.22
N GLU A 16 8.24 19.93 18.13
CA GLU A 16 7.18 20.94 17.99
C GLU A 16 7.51 21.90 16.85
N GLY A 17 6.49 22.45 16.21
CA GLY A 17 6.63 23.44 15.14
C GLY A 17 5.38 23.53 14.28
N ALA A 18 5.42 24.38 13.27
CA ALA A 18 4.33 24.53 12.31
C ALA A 18 4.39 23.44 11.21
N GLY A 19 3.22 23.01 10.72
CA GLY A 19 3.11 22.19 9.51
C GLY A 19 3.33 23.06 8.27
N VAL A 20 3.94 22.53 7.21
CA VAL A 20 4.29 23.30 6.01
C VAL A 20 3.06 23.75 5.22
N HIS A 21 2.02 22.91 5.14
CA HIS A 21 0.81 23.23 4.41
C HIS A 21 -0.27 23.87 5.27
N SER A 22 -0.49 23.35 6.47
CA SER A 22 -1.51 23.84 7.39
C SER A 22 -1.15 25.16 8.08
N GLY A 23 0.14 25.45 8.25
CA GLY A 23 0.64 26.56 9.07
C GLY A 23 0.32 26.43 10.57
N GLN A 24 -0.40 25.39 10.98
CA GLN A 24 -0.76 25.16 12.38
C GLN A 24 0.42 24.60 13.16
N THR A 25 0.62 25.13 14.35
CA THR A 25 1.60 24.58 15.29
C THR A 25 1.09 23.23 15.82
N ALA A 26 1.93 22.23 15.71
CA ALA A 26 1.66 20.90 16.20
C ALA A 26 2.83 20.38 17.03
N LYS A 27 2.50 19.51 17.96
CA LYS A 27 3.44 18.71 18.75
C LYS A 27 3.34 17.28 18.27
N LEU A 28 4.47 16.71 17.86
CA LEU A 28 4.61 15.29 17.53
C LEU A 28 5.43 14.62 18.62
N THR A 29 4.85 13.62 19.28
CA THR A 29 5.56 12.75 20.22
C THR A 29 5.61 11.34 19.65
N MET A 30 6.80 10.83 19.40
CA MET A 30 7.03 9.47 18.94
C MET A 30 7.26 8.57 20.14
N HIS A 31 6.41 7.55 20.33
CA HIS A 31 6.47 6.60 21.43
C HIS A 31 6.93 5.22 20.96
N PRO A 32 7.62 4.45 21.85
CA PRO A 32 7.77 3.01 21.64
C PRO A 32 6.42 2.33 21.46
N ALA A 33 6.39 1.26 20.68
CA ALA A 33 5.19 0.44 20.52
C ALA A 33 5.57 -1.05 20.54
N ASP A 34 4.58 -1.91 20.83
CA ASP A 34 4.73 -3.36 20.89
C ASP A 34 5.03 -3.95 19.51
N PRO A 35 5.64 -5.15 19.45
CA PRO A 35 5.85 -5.87 18.19
C PRO A 35 4.55 -6.02 17.40
N GLY A 36 4.62 -5.83 16.07
CA GLY A 36 3.47 -5.96 15.18
C GLY A 36 2.52 -4.76 15.18
N THR A 37 2.78 -3.72 15.97
CA THR A 37 1.95 -2.48 15.96
C THR A 37 2.04 -1.75 14.63
N GLY A 38 3.20 -1.79 13.95
CA GLY A 38 3.51 -0.94 12.82
C GLY A 38 3.68 0.53 13.22
N LEU A 39 3.73 1.40 12.22
CA LEU A 39 3.72 2.85 12.45
C LEU A 39 2.27 3.34 12.41
N ARG A 40 1.88 4.20 13.35
CA ARG A 40 0.52 4.78 13.38
C ARG A 40 0.49 6.17 13.97
N PHE A 41 -0.30 7.04 13.40
CA PHE A 41 -0.58 8.36 13.94
C PHE A 41 -1.77 8.30 14.88
N ARG A 42 -1.68 9.03 16.01
CA ARG A 42 -2.77 9.25 16.97
C ARG A 42 -3.05 10.75 17.05
N ARG A 43 -4.25 11.19 16.66
CA ARG A 43 -4.67 12.61 16.69
C ARG A 43 -5.14 12.99 18.10
N THR A 44 -4.21 13.51 18.91
CA THR A 44 -4.48 13.85 20.32
C THR A 44 -5.31 15.12 20.51
N ASP A 45 -5.44 15.93 19.48
CA ASP A 45 -6.29 17.13 19.43
C ASP A 45 -7.77 16.84 19.14
N LEU A 46 -8.10 15.60 18.76
CA LEU A 46 -9.47 15.21 18.43
C LEU A 46 -10.09 14.34 19.53
N PRO A 47 -11.44 14.45 19.73
CA PRO A 47 -12.15 13.58 20.66
C PRO A 47 -11.93 12.10 20.36
N GLY A 48 -11.68 11.31 21.39
CA GLY A 48 -11.43 9.87 21.24
C GLY A 48 -10.04 9.51 20.72
N GLN A 49 -9.21 10.50 20.42
CA GLN A 49 -7.82 10.34 19.96
C GLN A 49 -7.68 9.26 18.86
N PRO A 50 -8.37 9.45 17.71
CA PRO A 50 -8.41 8.42 16.67
C PRO A 50 -7.02 8.10 16.14
N GLU A 51 -6.80 6.81 15.82
CA GLU A 51 -5.57 6.32 15.25
C GLU A 51 -5.71 6.07 13.74
N ILE A 52 -4.67 6.39 13.00
CA ILE A 52 -4.55 6.14 11.57
C ILE A 52 -3.28 5.31 11.34
N PRO A 53 -3.37 4.04 10.93
CA PRO A 53 -2.21 3.27 10.54
C PRO A 53 -1.46 3.94 9.38
N ALA A 54 -0.13 3.94 9.43
CA ALA A 54 0.71 4.43 8.35
C ALA A 54 0.97 3.29 7.35
N ASP A 55 -0.05 2.99 6.54
CA ASP A 55 -0.02 1.96 5.52
C ASP A 55 -0.71 2.40 4.22
N LEU A 56 -0.59 1.57 3.18
CA LEU A 56 -1.11 1.86 1.84
C LEU A 56 -2.65 1.93 1.74
N GLN A 57 -3.37 1.33 2.69
CA GLN A 57 -4.84 1.34 2.70
C GLN A 57 -5.38 2.69 3.18
N HIS A 58 -4.61 3.37 4.03
CA HIS A 58 -4.98 4.67 4.60
C HIS A 58 -4.48 5.86 3.80
N VAL A 59 -3.82 5.66 2.64
CA VAL A 59 -3.42 6.77 1.76
C VAL A 59 -4.66 7.35 1.06
N VAL A 60 -5.01 8.58 1.40
CA VAL A 60 -6.18 9.31 0.85
C VAL A 60 -5.81 10.48 -0.07
N GLY A 61 -4.53 10.84 -0.16
CA GLY A 61 -4.06 11.91 -1.05
C GLY A 61 -2.54 11.90 -1.19
N THR A 62 -2.06 12.40 -2.35
CA THR A 62 -0.62 12.47 -2.70
C THR A 62 -0.24 13.78 -3.38
N GLU A 63 -1.06 14.81 -3.22
CA GLU A 63 -0.78 16.14 -3.77
C GLU A 63 0.12 16.92 -2.81
N LEU A 64 1.31 17.34 -3.27
CA LEU A 64 2.34 18.07 -2.52
C LEU A 64 2.89 17.37 -1.27
N GLY A 65 2.47 16.17 -0.98
CA GLY A 65 2.85 15.36 0.16
C GLY A 65 1.90 14.19 0.32
N THR A 66 2.27 13.21 1.10
CA THR A 66 1.42 12.03 1.34
C THR A 66 0.50 12.29 2.52
N ARG A 67 -0.82 12.08 2.28
CA ARG A 67 -1.87 12.21 3.27
C ARG A 67 -2.43 10.84 3.64
N LEU A 68 -2.50 10.56 4.92
CA LEU A 68 -3.19 9.41 5.47
C LEU A 68 -4.55 9.81 6.04
N GLY A 69 -5.54 8.91 5.99
CA GLY A 69 -6.87 9.19 6.51
C GLY A 69 -7.65 7.95 6.90
N SER A 70 -8.59 8.12 7.84
CA SER A 70 -9.58 7.13 8.26
C SER A 70 -10.88 7.86 8.60
N GLY A 71 -11.96 7.60 7.85
CA GLY A 71 -13.18 8.38 7.96
C GLY A 71 -12.93 9.87 7.65
N GLU A 72 -13.34 10.75 8.57
CA GLU A 72 -13.16 12.21 8.45
C GLU A 72 -11.80 12.70 8.99
N VAL A 73 -11.01 11.82 9.61
CA VAL A 73 -9.73 12.17 10.22
C VAL A 73 -8.59 11.96 9.24
N SER A 74 -7.67 12.92 9.16
CA SER A 74 -6.49 12.79 8.31
C SER A 74 -5.24 13.42 8.93
N VAL A 75 -4.08 12.98 8.42
CA VAL A 75 -2.76 13.55 8.70
C VAL A 75 -2.05 13.80 7.36
N MET A 76 -1.53 15.00 7.17
CA MET A 76 -0.83 15.43 5.94
C MET A 76 0.69 15.34 6.12
N THR A 77 1.43 15.30 5.00
CA THR A 77 2.90 15.46 4.94
C THR A 77 3.62 14.47 5.87
N VAL A 78 3.25 13.18 5.76
CA VAL A 78 3.76 12.12 6.65
C VAL A 78 5.12 11.61 6.22
N GLU A 79 5.52 11.82 4.97
CA GLU A 79 6.71 11.24 4.33
C GLU A 79 8.00 11.56 5.07
N HIS A 80 8.16 12.78 5.61
CA HIS A 80 9.41 13.17 6.28
C HIS A 80 9.66 12.38 7.58
N VAL A 81 8.63 12.27 8.43
CA VAL A 81 8.74 11.50 9.67
C VAL A 81 8.87 9.99 9.37
N LEU A 82 8.13 9.49 8.36
CA LEU A 82 8.23 8.09 7.95
C LEU A 82 9.60 7.76 7.34
N ALA A 83 10.21 8.67 6.57
CA ALA A 83 11.56 8.52 6.04
C ALA A 83 12.60 8.42 7.15
N ALA A 84 12.48 9.25 8.19
CA ALA A 84 13.38 9.21 9.33
C ALA A 84 13.28 7.91 10.13
N LEU A 85 12.05 7.43 10.38
CA LEU A 85 11.81 6.16 11.05
C LEU A 85 12.32 4.97 10.23
N ALA A 86 12.04 4.95 8.91
CA ALA A 86 12.53 3.93 8.00
C ALA A 86 14.06 3.96 7.89
N GLY A 87 14.68 5.15 7.82
CA GLY A 87 16.12 5.35 7.83
C GLY A 87 16.80 4.78 9.09
N GLN A 88 16.14 4.84 10.24
CA GLN A 88 16.57 4.23 11.50
C GLN A 88 16.11 2.77 11.65
N GLN A 89 15.40 2.22 10.65
CA GLN A 89 14.84 0.87 10.67
C GLN A 89 13.88 0.62 11.84
N VAL A 90 13.09 1.61 12.22
CA VAL A 90 12.01 1.48 13.22
C VAL A 90 10.78 0.89 12.55
N ASP A 91 10.31 -0.23 13.06
CA ASP A 91 9.13 -0.95 12.54
C ASP A 91 7.86 -0.60 13.30
N ASN A 92 7.97 -0.29 14.60
CA ASN A 92 6.82 -0.06 15.48
C ASN A 92 6.96 1.25 16.25
N ALA A 93 6.00 2.16 16.07
CA ALA A 93 5.90 3.40 16.85
C ALA A 93 4.48 3.97 16.83
N VAL A 94 4.07 4.59 17.94
CA VAL A 94 2.87 5.44 17.99
C VAL A 94 3.31 6.89 17.91
N LEU A 95 2.75 7.62 16.94
CA LEU A 95 3.07 8.99 16.60
C LEU A 95 1.92 9.89 17.06
N GLU A 96 1.97 10.36 18.30
CA GLU A 96 0.96 11.28 18.85
C GLU A 96 1.13 12.66 18.25
N LEU A 97 0.09 13.15 17.62
CA LEU A 97 0.10 14.42 16.90
C LEU A 97 -1.06 15.32 17.35
N SER A 98 -0.74 16.54 17.80
CA SER A 98 -1.72 17.53 18.27
C SER A 98 -2.23 18.46 17.18
N GLY A 99 -2.26 18.01 15.92
CA GLY A 99 -2.69 18.80 14.78
C GLY A 99 -2.81 17.97 13.51
N PRO A 100 -3.19 18.58 12.38
CA PRO A 100 -3.42 17.87 11.13
C PRO A 100 -2.14 17.49 10.37
N GLU A 101 -0.97 17.99 10.80
CA GLU A 101 0.28 17.86 10.06
C GLU A 101 1.48 17.84 11.02
N PRO A 102 2.46 16.92 10.81
CA PRO A 102 3.72 16.95 11.56
C PRO A 102 4.49 18.27 11.36
N PRO A 103 5.26 18.73 12.37
CA PRO A 103 6.08 19.95 12.26
C PRO A 103 7.08 19.85 11.11
N ILE A 104 7.11 20.81 10.18
CA ILE A 104 8.06 20.77 9.03
C ILE A 104 9.53 20.95 9.46
N ARG A 105 9.76 21.58 10.60
CA ARG A 105 11.09 21.85 11.14
C ARG A 105 11.90 22.73 10.16
N ASP A 106 13.09 22.28 9.77
CA ASP A 106 13.94 22.96 8.78
C ASP A 106 13.67 22.49 7.32
N GLY A 107 12.63 21.68 7.12
CA GLY A 107 12.26 21.13 5.82
C GLY A 107 13.02 19.90 5.40
N SER A 108 13.95 19.41 6.22
CA SER A 108 14.71 18.18 5.99
C SER A 108 14.16 17.02 6.84
N PHE A 109 14.72 15.83 6.66
CA PHE A 109 14.43 14.66 7.49
C PHE A 109 15.25 14.65 8.78
N LYS A 110 16.22 15.58 8.91
CA LYS A 110 17.29 15.53 9.92
C LYS A 110 16.76 15.61 11.34
N ASP A 111 15.89 16.58 11.64
CA ASP A 111 15.39 16.78 13.00
C ASP A 111 14.63 15.54 13.52
N TYR A 112 13.87 14.88 12.65
CA TYR A 112 13.19 13.63 12.96
C TYR A 112 14.19 12.49 13.17
N PHE A 113 15.15 12.34 12.27
CA PHE A 113 16.17 11.31 12.33
C PHE A 113 17.01 11.42 13.61
N ASP A 114 17.48 12.64 13.92
CA ASP A 114 18.26 12.92 15.13
C ASP A 114 17.42 12.73 16.41
N ALA A 115 16.13 13.04 16.38
CA ALA A 115 15.22 12.81 17.50
C ALA A 115 15.08 11.31 17.80
N VAL A 116 14.89 10.49 16.75
CA VAL A 116 14.84 9.02 16.89
C VAL A 116 16.17 8.48 17.39
N ALA A 117 17.30 8.98 16.86
CA ALA A 117 18.65 8.58 17.33
C ALA A 117 18.87 8.93 18.81
N ARG A 118 18.43 10.11 19.27
CA ARG A 118 18.50 10.52 20.69
C ARG A 118 17.60 9.68 21.60
N ALA A 119 16.41 9.31 21.13
CA ALA A 119 15.52 8.40 21.87
C ALA A 119 16.12 7.01 22.01
N GLY A 120 17.02 6.65 21.10
CA GLY A 120 17.56 5.31 20.94
C GLY A 120 16.57 4.36 20.24
N VAL A 121 17.12 3.33 19.63
CA VAL A 121 16.34 2.26 18.98
C VAL A 121 16.70 0.93 19.63
N ARG A 122 15.68 0.13 19.98
CA ARG A 122 15.88 -1.20 20.58
C ARG A 122 15.25 -2.28 19.71
N GLU A 123 15.89 -3.45 19.68
CA GLU A 123 15.35 -4.65 19.04
C GLU A 123 14.22 -5.26 19.88
N GLN A 124 13.30 -5.94 19.19
CA GLN A 124 12.16 -6.66 19.77
C GLN A 124 12.27 -8.15 19.42
N ASP A 125 11.51 -9.01 20.10
CA ASP A 125 11.65 -10.47 19.95
C ASP A 125 11.03 -11.04 18.67
N GLU A 126 10.23 -10.27 17.95
CA GLU A 126 9.59 -10.71 16.70
C GLU A 126 10.47 -10.43 15.47
N PRO A 127 10.42 -11.28 14.42
CA PRO A 127 11.13 -11.04 13.16
C PRO A 127 10.60 -9.79 12.45
N ALA A 128 11.49 -9.01 11.86
CA ALA A 128 11.09 -7.89 11.01
C ALA A 128 10.55 -8.39 9.67
N ARG A 129 9.48 -7.75 9.19
CA ARG A 129 9.02 -8.00 7.83
C ARG A 129 10.00 -7.39 6.83
N VAL A 130 10.51 -8.22 5.91
CA VAL A 130 11.42 -7.80 4.84
C VAL A 130 10.81 -8.16 3.50
N LEU A 131 10.52 -7.16 2.68
CA LEU A 131 10.11 -7.35 1.30
C LEU A 131 11.36 -7.54 0.45
N VAL A 132 11.60 -8.77 0.02
CA VAL A 132 12.75 -9.13 -0.84
C VAL A 132 12.31 -9.15 -2.29
N LEU A 133 12.91 -8.29 -3.10
CA LEU A 133 12.67 -8.28 -4.54
C LEU A 133 13.37 -9.49 -5.18
N LYS A 134 12.59 -10.39 -5.77
CA LYS A 134 13.09 -11.59 -6.48
C LYS A 134 13.14 -11.37 -7.99
N ASP A 135 12.24 -10.53 -8.50
CA ASP A 135 12.08 -10.22 -9.91
C ASP A 135 12.03 -8.71 -10.11
N ALA A 136 12.27 -8.25 -11.33
CA ALA A 136 12.15 -6.85 -11.67
C ALA A 136 10.69 -6.45 -11.86
N ILE A 137 10.28 -5.35 -11.24
CA ILE A 137 8.95 -4.75 -11.33
C ILE A 137 9.09 -3.37 -11.93
N THR A 138 8.28 -3.06 -12.95
CA THR A 138 8.25 -1.74 -13.58
C THR A 138 6.90 -1.09 -13.34
N VAL A 139 6.92 0.16 -12.89
CA VAL A 139 5.72 0.99 -12.69
C VAL A 139 5.88 2.29 -13.47
N ARG A 140 4.83 2.68 -14.17
CA ARG A 140 4.73 4.00 -14.82
C ARG A 140 3.52 4.71 -14.24
N SER A 141 3.74 5.92 -13.77
CA SER A 141 2.70 6.76 -13.17
C SER A 141 2.30 7.88 -14.15
N ASP A 142 1.08 8.35 -14.04
CA ASP A 142 0.64 9.55 -14.72
C ASP A 142 1.54 10.73 -14.32
N GLY A 143 1.78 11.65 -15.26
CA GLY A 143 2.72 12.78 -15.05
C GLY A 143 4.17 12.46 -15.37
N GLY A 144 4.47 11.24 -15.87
CA GLY A 144 5.76 10.86 -16.43
C GLY A 144 6.77 10.29 -15.43
N ALA A 145 6.37 10.05 -14.19
CA ALA A 145 7.21 9.29 -13.25
C ALA A 145 7.31 7.83 -13.66
N SER A 146 8.49 7.24 -13.56
CA SER A 146 8.68 5.82 -13.81
C SER A 146 9.63 5.19 -12.81
N TYR A 147 9.39 3.90 -12.51
CA TYR A 147 10.15 3.17 -11.51
C TYR A 147 10.50 1.77 -12.01
N VAL A 148 11.68 1.33 -11.64
CA VAL A 148 12.08 -0.07 -11.73
C VAL A 148 12.55 -0.49 -10.34
N ALA A 149 11.97 -1.56 -9.82
CA ALA A 149 12.43 -2.21 -8.60
C ALA A 149 12.99 -3.58 -8.97
N ALA A 150 14.25 -3.87 -8.62
CA ALA A 150 14.98 -5.06 -9.05
C ALA A 150 15.69 -5.73 -7.87
N PRO A 151 16.02 -7.04 -7.99
CA PRO A 151 16.82 -7.75 -6.98
C PRO A 151 18.16 -7.05 -6.71
N ALA A 152 18.52 -6.92 -5.44
CA ALA A 152 19.85 -6.50 -4.98
C ALA A 152 20.09 -6.92 -3.53
N ASP A 153 21.36 -6.95 -3.14
CA ASP A 153 21.74 -7.11 -1.74
C ASP A 153 21.58 -5.77 -1.00
N GLY A 154 20.84 -5.78 0.13
CA GLY A 154 20.53 -4.57 0.87
C GLY A 154 19.40 -3.73 0.23
N TYR A 155 19.27 -2.47 0.69
CA TYR A 155 18.33 -1.51 0.10
C TYR A 155 19.11 -0.40 -0.61
N ARG A 156 19.01 -0.33 -1.92
CA ARG A 156 19.57 0.73 -2.75
C ARG A 156 18.47 1.54 -3.41
N LEU A 157 18.65 2.85 -3.46
CA LEU A 157 17.77 3.77 -4.16
C LEU A 157 18.57 4.64 -5.12
N SER A 158 18.22 4.62 -6.40
CA SER A 158 18.71 5.57 -7.40
C SER A 158 17.56 6.47 -7.84
N ALA A 159 17.77 7.77 -7.87
CA ALA A 159 16.76 8.73 -8.28
C ALA A 159 17.31 9.67 -9.36
N THR A 160 16.50 9.96 -10.37
CA THR A 160 16.73 11.03 -11.34
C THR A 160 15.57 12.01 -11.23
N ILE A 161 15.87 13.29 -11.16
CA ILE A 161 14.89 14.37 -11.25
C ILE A 161 15.21 15.27 -12.43
N GLU A 162 14.20 15.90 -13.01
CA GLU A 162 14.34 16.84 -14.09
C GLU A 162 13.33 17.97 -13.96
N PHE A 163 13.82 19.19 -13.81
CA PHE A 163 13.02 20.41 -13.73
C PHE A 163 13.54 21.42 -14.72
N LYS A 164 12.63 22.24 -15.28
CA LYS A 164 13.02 23.31 -16.20
C LYS A 164 13.78 24.45 -15.54
N HIS A 165 13.78 24.49 -14.18
CA HIS A 165 14.47 25.52 -13.41
C HIS A 165 16.00 25.32 -13.49
N PRO A 166 16.79 26.37 -13.83
CA PRO A 166 18.23 26.24 -14.12
C PRO A 166 19.05 25.77 -12.91
N VAL A 167 18.66 26.13 -11.68
CA VAL A 167 19.33 25.66 -10.45
C VAL A 167 19.18 24.18 -10.22
N ILE A 168 18.10 23.56 -10.69
CA ILE A 168 17.87 22.12 -10.55
C ILE A 168 18.37 21.38 -11.79
N GLY A 169 17.82 21.73 -12.96
CA GLY A 169 18.10 21.00 -14.20
C GLY A 169 17.76 19.53 -14.08
N ARG A 170 18.71 18.70 -14.56
CA ARG A 170 18.65 17.24 -14.38
C ARG A 170 19.69 16.82 -13.34
N GLN A 171 19.25 16.14 -12.28
CA GLN A 171 20.10 15.60 -11.22
C GLN A 171 19.90 14.10 -11.09
N TYR A 172 20.95 13.39 -10.72
CA TYR A 172 20.94 11.95 -10.44
C TYR A 172 21.69 11.69 -9.14
N GLY A 173 21.18 10.76 -8.34
CA GLY A 173 21.84 10.24 -7.16
C GLY A 173 21.55 8.76 -6.95
N SER A 174 22.50 8.04 -6.31
CA SER A 174 22.33 6.63 -5.95
C SER A 174 22.85 6.42 -4.53
N TYR A 175 22.01 5.87 -3.68
CA TYR A 175 22.24 5.79 -2.24
C TYR A 175 21.97 4.35 -1.75
N GLU A 176 22.84 3.82 -0.94
CA GLU A 176 22.50 2.73 -0.04
C GLU A 176 21.71 3.28 1.13
N ILE A 177 20.67 2.56 1.55
CA ILE A 177 19.80 3.01 2.64
C ILE A 177 20.11 2.18 3.89
N THR A 178 21.05 2.70 4.68
CA THR A 178 21.36 2.26 6.03
C THR A 178 21.20 3.43 6.99
N PRO A 179 21.12 3.23 8.31
CA PRO A 179 21.07 4.36 9.25
C PRO A 179 22.20 5.37 9.06
N GLU A 180 23.42 4.90 8.82
CA GLU A 180 24.61 5.74 8.66
C GLU A 180 24.59 6.53 7.35
N SER A 181 24.24 5.87 6.23
CA SER A 181 24.19 6.53 4.92
C SER A 181 23.00 7.47 4.83
N PHE A 182 21.83 7.10 5.38
CA PHE A 182 20.68 7.99 5.44
C PHE A 182 21.00 9.27 6.22
N ALA A 183 21.63 9.15 7.39
CA ALA A 183 22.05 10.29 8.21
C ALA A 183 22.96 11.25 7.44
N ARG A 184 23.92 10.70 6.69
CA ARG A 184 24.94 11.47 5.96
C ARG A 184 24.40 12.07 4.66
N ASP A 185 23.67 11.27 3.89
CA ASP A 185 23.40 11.57 2.48
C ASP A 185 22.00 12.14 2.24
N LEU A 186 20.98 11.73 3.00
CA LEU A 186 19.59 12.07 2.76
C LEU A 186 18.97 12.93 3.87
N ALA A 187 19.25 12.61 5.12
CA ALA A 187 18.62 13.29 6.25
C ALA A 187 18.75 14.83 6.20
N PRO A 188 19.88 15.42 5.82
CA PRO A 188 20.03 16.88 5.78
C PRO A 188 19.36 17.56 4.57
N ALA A 189 18.89 16.84 3.56
CA ALA A 189 18.34 17.43 2.35
C ALA A 189 16.94 18.04 2.58
N ARG A 190 16.79 19.31 2.23
CA ARG A 190 15.58 20.11 2.48
C ARG A 190 14.59 20.02 1.33
N THR A 191 13.31 20.16 1.67
CA THR A 191 12.22 20.34 0.72
C THR A 191 12.35 21.67 -0.04
N PHE A 192 11.71 21.76 -1.19
CA PHE A 192 11.79 22.92 -2.07
C PHE A 192 10.43 23.23 -2.72
N GLY A 193 10.26 24.47 -3.12
CA GLY A 193 9.09 24.95 -3.83
C GLY A 193 9.41 26.09 -4.77
N PHE A 194 8.50 26.33 -5.73
CA PHE A 194 8.64 27.40 -6.70
C PHE A 194 7.88 28.64 -6.23
N ARG A 195 8.52 29.79 -6.26
CA ARG A 195 7.89 31.08 -5.93
C ARG A 195 6.66 31.35 -6.82
N ALA A 196 6.72 30.94 -8.07
CA ALA A 196 5.64 31.12 -9.02
C ALA A 196 4.33 30.42 -8.60
N ASP A 197 4.43 29.32 -7.84
CA ASP A 197 3.26 28.53 -7.39
C ASP A 197 2.72 29.02 -6.03
N ALA A 198 3.46 29.88 -5.31
CA ALA A 198 3.18 30.23 -3.93
C ALA A 198 1.78 30.87 -3.75
N GLU A 199 1.40 31.83 -4.61
CA GLU A 199 0.09 32.51 -4.51
C GLU A 199 -1.07 31.53 -4.76
N ALA A 200 -0.94 30.65 -5.76
CA ALA A 200 -1.95 29.65 -6.07
C ALA A 200 -2.10 28.62 -4.95
N LEU A 201 -1.00 28.23 -4.30
CA LEU A 201 -1.02 27.32 -3.15
C LEU A 201 -1.66 27.98 -1.93
N LEU A 202 -1.28 29.21 -1.62
CA LEU A 202 -1.87 29.98 -0.50
C LEU A 202 -3.37 30.20 -0.69
N ALA A 203 -3.82 30.50 -1.91
CA ALA A 203 -5.25 30.65 -2.22
C ALA A 203 -6.05 29.35 -2.00
N ARG A 204 -5.38 28.19 -2.07
CA ARG A 204 -5.96 26.87 -1.80
C ARG A 204 -5.79 26.42 -0.34
N GLY A 205 -5.26 27.28 0.53
CA GLY A 205 -5.00 26.95 1.93
C GLY A 205 -3.80 26.02 2.15
N LEU A 206 -2.88 25.96 1.18
CA LEU A 206 -1.64 25.19 1.23
C LEU A 206 -0.42 26.08 1.41
N ALA A 207 0.72 25.51 1.79
CA ALA A 207 1.98 26.22 2.02
C ALA A 207 1.90 27.38 3.04
N GLN A 208 0.92 27.35 3.98
CA GLN A 208 0.70 28.42 4.96
C GLN A 208 1.84 28.55 5.97
N GLY A 209 2.58 27.48 6.25
CA GLY A 209 3.75 27.49 7.13
C GLY A 209 5.09 27.46 6.38
N ALA A 210 5.07 27.53 5.05
CA ALA A 210 6.30 27.57 4.26
C ALA A 210 7.05 28.89 4.46
N SER A 211 8.35 28.81 4.70
CA SER A 211 9.25 29.95 4.92
C SER A 211 10.63 29.68 4.34
N LEU A 212 11.46 30.72 4.30
CA LEU A 212 12.88 30.56 3.89
C LEU A 212 13.70 29.69 4.87
N ASP A 213 13.21 29.48 6.07
CA ASP A 213 13.91 28.66 7.09
C ASP A 213 13.63 27.17 6.90
N ASN A 214 12.52 26.80 6.21
CA ASN A 214 12.07 25.43 6.08
C ASN A 214 11.82 24.95 4.65
N THR A 215 11.97 25.81 3.64
CA THR A 215 11.73 25.48 2.24
C THR A 215 12.73 26.17 1.35
N LEU A 216 13.45 25.45 0.51
CA LEU A 216 14.28 26.03 -0.53
C LEU A 216 13.40 26.68 -1.59
N VAL A 217 13.46 28.00 -1.71
CA VAL A 217 12.57 28.77 -2.60
C VAL A 217 13.26 29.08 -3.91
N LEU A 218 12.74 28.51 -4.99
CA LEU A 218 13.19 28.71 -6.37
C LEU A 218 12.47 29.91 -6.97
N GLU A 219 13.22 30.94 -7.34
CA GLU A 219 12.70 32.20 -7.84
C GLU A 219 12.40 32.14 -9.36
N ALA A 220 11.44 32.90 -9.83
CA ALA A 220 11.02 32.89 -11.23
C ALA A 220 12.12 33.35 -12.21
N ASP A 221 13.08 34.16 -11.74
CA ASP A 221 14.25 34.59 -12.48
C ASP A 221 15.38 33.54 -12.62
N GLY A 222 15.15 32.36 -12.05
CA GLY A 222 16.10 31.27 -12.07
C GLY A 222 17.06 31.25 -10.88
N GLY A 223 16.85 32.12 -9.88
CA GLY A 223 17.66 32.19 -8.67
C GLY A 223 17.23 31.22 -7.56
N LEU A 224 18.06 31.11 -6.53
CA LEU A 224 17.78 30.44 -5.27
C LEU A 224 18.20 31.38 -4.14
N ARG A 225 17.37 31.54 -3.11
CA ARG A 225 17.65 32.48 -2.03
C ARG A 225 18.57 31.93 -0.96
N GLN A 226 18.50 30.62 -0.75
CA GLN A 226 19.28 29.95 0.29
C GLN A 226 20.51 29.26 -0.30
N GLU A 227 21.55 29.10 0.51
CA GLU A 227 22.67 28.23 0.18
C GLU A 227 22.24 26.78 0.26
N LEU A 228 22.68 25.96 -0.70
CA LEU A 228 22.48 24.52 -0.71
C LEU A 228 23.41 23.84 0.27
N ARG A 229 22.91 22.85 0.98
CA ARG A 229 23.75 21.94 1.82
C ARG A 229 24.54 20.94 0.99
N PHE A 230 23.99 20.58 -0.19
CA PHE A 230 24.62 19.73 -1.19
C PHE A 230 24.35 20.31 -2.58
N GLN A 231 25.29 20.18 -3.52
CA GLN A 231 25.06 20.64 -4.90
C GLN A 231 23.83 19.93 -5.55
N ASP A 232 23.57 18.70 -5.12
CA ASP A 232 22.49 17.81 -5.57
C ASP A 232 21.39 17.67 -4.51
N GLU A 233 21.15 18.72 -3.67
CA GLU A 233 20.20 18.64 -2.54
C GLU A 233 18.78 18.28 -2.97
N PHE A 234 18.35 18.72 -4.14
CA PHE A 234 17.00 18.46 -4.66
C PHE A 234 16.75 16.98 -4.94
N VAL A 235 17.68 16.29 -5.59
CA VAL A 235 17.52 14.84 -5.82
C VAL A 235 17.68 14.03 -4.54
N ARG A 236 18.50 14.48 -3.59
CA ARG A 236 18.60 13.86 -2.26
C ARG A 236 17.28 13.93 -1.51
N HIS A 237 16.64 15.10 -1.52
CA HIS A 237 15.33 15.27 -0.89
C HIS A 237 14.29 14.35 -1.55
N LYS A 238 14.21 14.37 -2.89
CA LYS A 238 13.26 13.48 -3.60
C LYS A 238 13.54 11.99 -3.39
N ALA A 239 14.80 11.59 -3.17
CA ALA A 239 15.16 10.24 -2.75
C ALA A 239 14.66 9.93 -1.32
N GLY A 240 14.80 10.87 -0.39
CA GLY A 240 14.25 10.75 0.96
C GLY A 240 12.72 10.59 0.98
N ASP A 241 11.99 11.35 0.13
CA ASP A 241 10.56 11.19 -0.07
C ASP A 241 10.18 9.77 -0.52
N VAL A 242 10.94 9.17 -1.46
CA VAL A 242 10.72 7.79 -1.88
C VAL A 242 10.88 6.82 -0.70
N VAL A 243 11.89 7.01 0.15
CA VAL A 243 12.08 6.17 1.35
C VAL A 243 10.88 6.30 2.30
N GLY A 244 10.39 7.51 2.53
CA GLY A 244 9.24 7.79 3.39
C GLY A 244 7.94 7.19 2.88
N ASP A 245 7.65 7.35 1.59
CA ASP A 245 6.45 6.80 0.97
C ASP A 245 6.49 5.26 0.91
N LEU A 246 7.68 4.66 0.69
CA LEU A 246 7.85 3.20 0.71
C LEU A 246 7.76 2.61 2.13
N ALA A 247 7.93 3.41 3.20
CA ALA A 247 7.70 2.96 4.57
C ALA A 247 6.23 2.52 4.80
N LEU A 248 5.28 3.03 4.00
CA LEU A 248 3.88 2.62 4.00
C LEU A 248 3.65 1.15 3.62
N LEU A 249 4.66 0.46 3.11
CA LEU A 249 4.65 -1.00 2.95
C LEU A 249 4.59 -1.75 4.29
N GLY A 250 4.96 -1.10 5.40
CA GLY A 250 5.12 -1.76 6.69
C GLY A 250 6.16 -2.89 6.65
N ALA A 251 7.16 -2.76 5.79
CA ALA A 251 8.23 -3.73 5.58
C ALA A 251 9.54 -3.03 5.20
N ARG A 252 10.67 -3.59 5.61
CA ARG A 252 11.98 -3.15 5.12
C ARG A 252 12.21 -3.68 3.71
N VAL A 253 12.60 -2.81 2.78
CA VAL A 253 12.87 -3.22 1.39
C VAL A 253 14.26 -3.84 1.29
N ARG A 254 14.37 -4.96 0.56
CA ARG A 254 15.65 -5.51 0.09
C ARG A 254 15.60 -5.61 -1.42
N GLY A 255 16.35 -4.74 -2.07
CA GLY A 255 16.38 -4.61 -3.54
C GLY A 255 16.88 -3.25 -3.97
N HIS A 256 16.93 -3.01 -5.25
CA HIS A 256 17.31 -1.75 -5.86
C HIS A 256 16.09 -1.07 -6.48
N VAL A 257 15.70 0.06 -5.95
CA VAL A 257 14.66 0.93 -6.51
C VAL A 257 15.33 2.01 -7.37
N ILE A 258 14.91 2.12 -8.62
CA ILE A 258 15.35 3.14 -9.57
C ILE A 258 14.12 3.98 -9.91
N ALA A 259 14.15 5.27 -9.56
CA ALA A 259 13.07 6.22 -9.74
C ALA A 259 13.48 7.34 -10.72
N ASP A 260 12.74 7.49 -11.81
CA ASP A 260 12.86 8.62 -12.73
C ASP A 260 11.69 9.57 -12.51
N ARG A 261 12.00 10.83 -12.18
CA ARG A 261 11.05 11.89 -11.83
C ARG A 261 10.03 11.48 -10.75
N PRO A 262 10.49 11.00 -9.57
CA PRO A 262 9.60 10.51 -8.53
C PRO A 262 8.62 11.56 -8.04
N SER A 263 7.41 11.10 -7.72
CA SER A 263 6.34 11.87 -7.11
C SER A 263 5.65 11.04 -6.02
N HIS A 264 5.01 11.67 -5.04
CA HIS A 264 4.30 10.94 -3.97
C HIS A 264 3.25 9.97 -4.54
N LYS A 265 2.49 10.38 -5.57
CA LYS A 265 1.57 9.49 -6.30
C LYS A 265 2.30 8.26 -6.85
N GLY A 266 3.37 8.47 -7.61
CA GLY A 266 4.13 7.39 -8.22
C GLY A 266 4.83 6.50 -7.18
N ASN A 267 5.33 7.06 -6.07
CA ASN A 267 5.94 6.32 -4.96
C ASN A 267 4.92 5.38 -4.32
N VAL A 268 3.68 5.87 -4.07
CA VAL A 268 2.58 5.05 -3.52
C VAL A 268 2.13 3.98 -4.53
N GLU A 269 2.07 4.29 -5.83
CA GLU A 269 1.76 3.32 -6.87
C GLU A 269 2.83 2.22 -6.95
N LEU A 270 4.13 2.59 -6.84
CA LEU A 270 5.22 1.61 -6.70
C LEU A 270 5.03 0.73 -5.47
N ALA A 271 4.78 1.33 -4.30
CA ALA A 271 4.59 0.59 -3.06
C ALA A 271 3.42 -0.42 -3.18
N ARG A 272 2.29 -0.02 -3.79
CA ARG A 272 1.17 -0.92 -4.06
C ARG A 272 1.54 -2.07 -5.00
N ALA A 273 2.28 -1.79 -6.06
CA ALA A 273 2.75 -2.81 -7.00
C ALA A 273 3.71 -3.81 -6.32
N LEU A 274 4.60 -3.33 -5.45
CA LEU A 274 5.51 -4.16 -4.65
C LEU A 274 4.75 -5.06 -3.69
N ALA A 275 3.78 -4.52 -2.94
CA ALA A 275 2.94 -5.30 -2.02
C ALA A 275 2.11 -6.35 -2.77
N GLU A 276 1.58 -6.03 -3.93
CA GLU A 276 0.84 -6.98 -4.77
C GLU A 276 1.74 -8.08 -5.33
N HIS A 277 2.95 -7.73 -5.79
CA HIS A 277 3.92 -8.71 -6.27
C HIS A 277 4.37 -9.67 -5.16
N GLU A 278 4.69 -9.16 -3.97
CA GLU A 278 5.02 -9.97 -2.79
C GLU A 278 3.89 -10.95 -2.47
N ARG A 279 2.65 -10.46 -2.45
CA ARG A 279 1.46 -11.28 -2.21
C ARG A 279 1.30 -12.40 -3.23
N LYS A 280 1.47 -12.10 -4.53
CA LYS A 280 1.42 -13.10 -5.61
C LYS A 280 2.54 -14.12 -5.49
N SER A 281 3.73 -13.68 -5.12
CA SER A 281 4.94 -14.53 -5.01
C SER A 281 4.97 -15.38 -3.73
N SER A 282 4.34 -14.93 -2.64
CA SER A 282 4.32 -15.64 -1.36
C SER A 282 3.34 -16.81 -1.33
N GLY A 283 2.41 -16.89 -2.31
CA GLY A 283 1.34 -17.89 -2.32
C GLY A 283 0.34 -17.73 -1.16
N VAL A 284 0.47 -16.68 -0.35
CA VAL A 284 -0.46 -16.39 0.75
C VAL A 284 -1.78 -15.89 0.15
N PRO A 285 -2.92 -16.56 0.41
CA PRO A 285 -4.22 -16.13 -0.10
C PRO A 285 -4.68 -14.83 0.58
N ILE A 286 -5.48 -14.04 -0.13
CA ILE A 286 -6.17 -12.86 0.46
C ILE A 286 -7.17 -13.34 1.52
N LEU A 287 -7.96 -14.38 1.17
CA LEU A 287 -8.84 -15.08 2.09
C LEU A 287 -8.53 -16.57 2.01
N ASP A 288 -8.21 -17.17 3.15
CA ASP A 288 -8.20 -18.61 3.34
C ASP A 288 -9.62 -19.15 3.62
N ALA A 289 -9.78 -20.46 3.70
CA ALA A 289 -11.08 -21.08 3.95
C ALA A 289 -11.74 -20.60 5.25
N ALA A 290 -10.96 -20.36 6.31
CA ALA A 290 -11.49 -19.87 7.58
C ALA A 290 -12.07 -18.46 7.48
N LYS A 291 -11.42 -17.58 6.75
CA LYS A 291 -11.93 -16.24 6.46
C LYS A 291 -13.11 -16.26 5.50
N ILE A 292 -13.08 -17.10 4.45
CA ILE A 292 -14.20 -17.28 3.52
C ILE A 292 -15.47 -17.68 4.27
N MET A 293 -15.37 -18.58 5.26
CA MET A 293 -16.50 -19.00 6.11
C MET A 293 -17.08 -17.88 6.99
N GLN A 294 -16.39 -16.78 7.18
CA GLN A 294 -16.92 -15.59 7.89
C GLN A 294 -17.82 -14.73 7.00
N TYR A 295 -17.63 -14.80 5.68
CA TYR A 295 -18.43 -14.05 4.70
C TYR A 295 -19.56 -14.91 4.11
N LEU A 296 -19.24 -16.16 3.71
CA LEU A 296 -20.20 -17.08 3.11
C LEU A 296 -20.83 -17.98 4.17
N PRO A 297 -22.17 -18.15 4.17
CA PRO A 297 -22.87 -19.06 5.08
C PRO A 297 -22.66 -20.54 4.74
N HIS A 298 -22.16 -20.84 3.54
CA HIS A 298 -21.92 -22.19 3.03
C HIS A 298 -20.99 -22.97 3.95
N ARG A 299 -21.29 -24.26 4.14
CA ARG A 299 -20.48 -25.23 4.89
C ARG A 299 -20.41 -26.54 4.08
N TYR A 300 -19.61 -27.49 4.55
CA TYR A 300 -19.55 -28.82 3.96
C TYR A 300 -20.95 -29.41 3.79
N PRO A 301 -21.31 -30.00 2.62
CA PRO A 301 -20.46 -30.18 1.42
C PRO A 301 -20.59 -29.05 0.39
N MET A 302 -21.25 -27.93 0.70
CA MET A 302 -21.60 -26.87 -0.25
C MET A 302 -20.62 -25.69 -0.25
N LEU A 303 -19.62 -25.65 0.60
CA LEU A 303 -18.53 -24.68 0.48
C LEU A 303 -17.54 -25.14 -0.58
N LEU A 304 -17.55 -24.49 -1.74
CA LEU A 304 -16.79 -24.90 -2.92
C LEU A 304 -15.61 -23.94 -3.26
N VAL A 305 -15.28 -23.01 -2.38
CA VAL A 305 -14.15 -22.07 -2.56
C VAL A 305 -13.13 -22.30 -1.47
N ASP A 306 -11.88 -22.60 -1.87
CA ASP A 306 -10.79 -22.90 -0.94
C ASP A 306 -9.95 -21.67 -0.59
N ARG A 307 -9.78 -20.73 -1.56
CA ARG A 307 -8.95 -19.53 -1.40
C ARG A 307 -9.40 -18.40 -2.31
N ILE A 308 -9.17 -17.17 -1.88
CA ILE A 308 -9.19 -15.98 -2.75
C ILE A 308 -7.76 -15.47 -2.89
N ILE A 309 -7.31 -15.32 -4.14
CA ILE A 309 -5.91 -14.96 -4.49
C ILE A 309 -5.78 -13.59 -5.15
N ALA A 310 -6.89 -12.99 -5.64
CA ALA A 310 -6.94 -11.61 -6.09
C ALA A 310 -8.31 -11.00 -5.76
N PHE A 311 -8.30 -9.70 -5.41
CA PHE A 311 -9.49 -8.98 -5.03
C PHE A 311 -9.34 -7.49 -5.37
N GLU A 312 -10.24 -6.99 -6.22
CA GLU A 312 -10.37 -5.57 -6.55
C GLU A 312 -11.82 -5.18 -6.23
N SER A 313 -11.99 -4.37 -5.18
CA SER A 313 -13.30 -3.95 -4.68
C SER A 313 -14.24 -3.52 -5.80
N ARG A 314 -15.44 -4.11 -5.81
CA ARG A 314 -16.52 -3.85 -6.79
C ARG A 314 -16.12 -4.00 -8.27
N LYS A 315 -15.02 -4.67 -8.56
CA LYS A 315 -14.55 -4.89 -9.94
C LYS A 315 -14.30 -6.35 -10.25
N ARG A 316 -13.40 -7.00 -9.51
CA ARG A 316 -12.84 -8.29 -9.90
C ARG A 316 -12.40 -9.09 -8.69
N ILE A 317 -12.61 -10.41 -8.75
CA ILE A 317 -12.14 -11.37 -7.75
C ILE A 317 -11.60 -12.62 -8.42
N VAL A 318 -10.56 -13.23 -7.84
CA VAL A 318 -10.05 -14.53 -8.28
C VAL A 318 -10.04 -15.49 -7.11
N GLY A 319 -10.76 -16.60 -7.28
CA GLY A 319 -10.86 -17.68 -6.29
C GLY A 319 -10.36 -19.00 -6.83
N ILE A 320 -10.00 -19.90 -5.92
CA ILE A 320 -9.50 -21.27 -6.22
C ILE A 320 -10.44 -22.31 -5.63
N LYS A 321 -10.74 -23.34 -6.43
CA LYS A 321 -11.30 -24.62 -5.98
C LYS A 321 -10.30 -25.74 -6.28
N ASN A 322 -9.84 -26.46 -5.25
CA ASN A 322 -9.10 -27.71 -5.41
C ASN A 322 -10.09 -28.86 -5.56
N VAL A 323 -9.96 -29.64 -6.61
CA VAL A 323 -10.87 -30.73 -6.90
C VAL A 323 -10.26 -32.03 -6.38
N SER A 324 -10.71 -32.48 -5.19
CA SER A 324 -10.25 -33.72 -4.57
C SER A 324 -11.16 -34.89 -4.89
N ILE A 325 -10.61 -36.10 -5.05
CA ILE A 325 -11.39 -37.35 -5.19
C ILE A 325 -12.31 -37.61 -3.98
N ASN A 326 -12.02 -36.99 -2.84
CA ASN A 326 -12.81 -37.11 -1.60
C ASN A 326 -14.10 -36.25 -1.60
N GLU A 327 -14.36 -35.49 -2.65
CA GLU A 327 -15.60 -34.73 -2.77
C GLU A 327 -16.80 -35.70 -2.90
N PRO A 328 -17.89 -35.51 -2.12
CA PRO A 328 -18.99 -36.48 -2.04
C PRO A 328 -19.72 -36.69 -3.38
N PHE A 329 -19.70 -35.73 -4.28
CA PHE A 329 -20.35 -35.85 -5.58
C PHE A 329 -19.68 -36.88 -6.52
N PHE A 330 -18.40 -37.23 -6.31
CA PHE A 330 -17.72 -38.24 -7.12
C PHE A 330 -18.19 -39.68 -6.86
N GLN A 331 -18.90 -39.93 -5.74
CA GLN A 331 -19.54 -41.24 -5.50
C GLN A 331 -20.61 -41.58 -6.54
N GLY A 332 -21.24 -40.55 -7.10
CA GLY A 332 -22.36 -40.69 -8.07
C GLY A 332 -22.09 -40.12 -9.45
N HIS A 333 -21.09 -39.28 -9.64
CA HIS A 333 -20.91 -38.53 -10.88
C HIS A 333 -19.48 -38.69 -11.48
N PHE A 334 -19.12 -39.86 -12.10
CA PHE A 334 -19.88 -41.08 -12.28
C PHE A 334 -19.05 -42.25 -11.73
N PRO A 335 -19.66 -43.38 -11.31
CA PRO A 335 -18.89 -44.55 -10.88
C PRO A 335 -17.87 -45.00 -11.94
N GLY A 336 -16.59 -45.06 -11.58
CA GLY A 336 -15.50 -45.41 -12.49
C GLY A 336 -15.06 -44.31 -13.48
N HIS A 337 -15.76 -43.19 -13.52
CA HIS A 337 -15.40 -42.03 -14.38
C HIS A 337 -15.70 -40.68 -13.66
N PRO A 338 -14.86 -40.30 -12.68
CA PRO A 338 -15.14 -39.13 -11.85
C PRO A 338 -14.94 -37.84 -12.64
N VAL A 339 -16.02 -37.06 -12.76
CA VAL A 339 -16.04 -35.73 -13.38
C VAL A 339 -16.80 -34.78 -12.45
N MET A 340 -16.26 -33.60 -12.17
CA MET A 340 -16.96 -32.62 -11.36
C MET A 340 -18.21 -32.14 -12.07
N PRO A 341 -19.41 -32.21 -11.42
CA PRO A 341 -20.64 -31.72 -12.01
C PRO A 341 -20.53 -30.27 -12.48
N GLY A 342 -20.93 -30.01 -13.73
CA GLY A 342 -20.83 -28.66 -14.30
C GLY A 342 -21.62 -27.62 -13.50
N VAL A 343 -22.75 -28.01 -12.93
CA VAL A 343 -23.57 -27.12 -12.07
C VAL A 343 -22.84 -26.71 -10.78
N LEU A 344 -21.98 -27.59 -10.23
CA LEU A 344 -21.16 -27.27 -9.06
C LEU A 344 -19.96 -26.38 -9.41
N GLN A 345 -19.47 -26.41 -10.65
CA GLN A 345 -18.49 -25.45 -11.14
C GLN A 345 -19.10 -24.03 -11.17
N ILE A 346 -20.38 -23.90 -11.61
CA ILE A 346 -21.10 -22.63 -11.59
C ILE A 346 -21.35 -22.17 -10.15
N GLU A 347 -21.73 -23.09 -9.25
CA GLU A 347 -21.93 -22.76 -7.83
C GLU A 347 -20.62 -22.23 -7.20
N ALA A 348 -19.47 -22.90 -7.45
CA ALA A 348 -18.17 -22.42 -6.97
C ALA A 348 -17.84 -21.03 -7.52
N MET A 349 -18.07 -20.79 -8.82
CA MET A 349 -17.91 -19.48 -9.46
C MET A 349 -18.79 -18.42 -8.82
N ALA A 350 -20.02 -18.78 -8.47
CA ALA A 350 -20.98 -17.89 -7.82
C ALA A 350 -20.58 -17.53 -6.39
N GLN A 351 -20.06 -18.48 -5.65
CA GLN A 351 -19.52 -18.22 -4.30
C GLN A 351 -18.35 -17.24 -4.37
N VAL A 352 -17.45 -17.37 -5.36
CA VAL A 352 -16.39 -16.39 -5.63
C VAL A 352 -16.99 -15.01 -5.92
N GLY A 353 -17.98 -14.92 -6.80
CA GLY A 353 -18.66 -13.66 -7.11
C GLY A 353 -19.44 -13.09 -5.92
N GLY A 354 -20.03 -13.95 -5.10
CA GLY A 354 -20.73 -13.57 -3.87
C GLY A 354 -19.82 -12.85 -2.87
N LEU A 355 -18.58 -13.32 -2.72
CA LEU A 355 -17.58 -12.65 -1.88
C LEU A 355 -17.27 -11.23 -2.37
N LEU A 356 -17.31 -10.96 -3.67
CA LEU A 356 -17.13 -9.63 -4.23
C LEU A 356 -18.33 -8.70 -3.94
N MET A 357 -19.50 -9.25 -3.68
CA MET A 357 -20.72 -8.50 -3.35
C MET A 357 -20.88 -8.22 -1.85
N LEU A 358 -20.32 -9.09 -0.99
CA LEU A 358 -20.48 -9.05 0.48
C LEU A 358 -19.40 -8.21 1.16
N GLU A 359 -19.15 -6.99 0.68
CA GLU A 359 -18.21 -6.04 1.27
C GLU A 359 -18.88 -5.09 2.26
N GLY A 360 -18.13 -4.64 3.27
CA GLY A 360 -18.54 -3.60 4.21
C GLY A 360 -19.82 -3.97 4.98
N GLU A 361 -20.87 -3.16 4.86
CA GLU A 361 -22.15 -3.33 5.56
C GLU A 361 -22.97 -4.56 5.10
N ASP A 362 -22.59 -5.18 3.98
CA ASP A 362 -23.28 -6.36 3.45
C ASP A 362 -22.65 -7.68 3.95
N GLN A 363 -21.65 -7.63 4.81
CA GLN A 363 -21.06 -8.80 5.44
C GLN A 363 -22.12 -9.53 6.32
N GLY A 364 -22.23 -10.86 6.13
CA GLY A 364 -23.18 -11.68 6.86
C GLY A 364 -24.56 -11.82 6.21
N LYS A 365 -24.82 -11.09 5.12
CA LYS A 365 -26.03 -11.25 4.31
C LYS A 365 -25.92 -12.46 3.37
N LEU A 366 -27.01 -12.77 2.67
CA LEU A 366 -27.06 -13.85 1.69
C LEU A 366 -27.01 -13.30 0.27
N VAL A 367 -26.47 -14.09 -0.65
CA VAL A 367 -26.47 -13.77 -2.09
C VAL A 367 -27.26 -14.85 -2.82
N TYR A 368 -28.36 -14.46 -3.46
CA TYR A 368 -29.22 -15.36 -4.23
C TYR A 368 -29.03 -15.15 -5.72
N PHE A 369 -28.90 -16.22 -6.47
CA PHE A 369 -28.94 -16.18 -7.91
C PHE A 369 -30.31 -15.73 -8.42
N MET A 370 -30.30 -14.90 -9.47
CA MET A 370 -31.46 -14.47 -10.22
C MET A 370 -31.50 -15.06 -11.63
N THR A 371 -30.36 -14.97 -12.35
CA THR A 371 -30.24 -15.53 -13.70
C THR A 371 -28.85 -16.12 -13.92
N LEU A 372 -28.83 -17.10 -14.83
CA LEU A 372 -27.61 -17.68 -15.39
C LEU A 372 -27.75 -17.67 -16.90
N ASP A 373 -26.81 -17.02 -17.58
CA ASP A 373 -26.86 -16.81 -19.02
C ASP A 373 -25.50 -17.22 -19.63
N ASN A 374 -25.49 -17.59 -20.90
CA ASN A 374 -24.28 -17.88 -21.68
C ASN A 374 -23.32 -18.92 -21.06
N VAL A 375 -23.91 -19.90 -20.32
CA VAL A 375 -23.13 -20.95 -19.66
C VAL A 375 -22.57 -21.92 -20.70
N LYS A 376 -21.25 -22.16 -20.61
CA LYS A 376 -20.53 -23.10 -21.47
C LYS A 376 -19.52 -23.88 -20.66
N TRP A 377 -19.58 -25.21 -20.75
CA TRP A 377 -18.56 -26.12 -20.26
C TRP A 377 -17.69 -26.54 -21.45
N ARG A 378 -16.39 -26.28 -21.34
CA ARG A 378 -15.43 -26.46 -22.45
C ARG A 378 -14.66 -27.77 -22.35
N ARG A 379 -14.38 -28.19 -21.12
CA ARG A 379 -13.61 -29.40 -20.81
C ARG A 379 -14.12 -30.02 -19.50
N PRO A 380 -14.03 -31.36 -19.35
CA PRO A 380 -14.29 -31.99 -18.07
C PRO A 380 -13.25 -31.54 -17.04
N VAL A 381 -13.69 -31.45 -15.79
CA VAL A 381 -12.84 -31.20 -14.62
C VAL A 381 -12.83 -32.49 -13.81
N THR A 382 -11.65 -32.96 -13.44
CA THR A 382 -11.42 -34.26 -12.82
C THR A 382 -10.69 -34.14 -11.48
N PRO A 383 -10.69 -35.17 -10.63
CA PRO A 383 -9.90 -35.15 -9.40
C PRO A 383 -8.41 -34.92 -9.69
N GLY A 384 -7.81 -34.01 -8.94
CA GLY A 384 -6.43 -33.54 -9.11
C GLY A 384 -6.34 -32.17 -9.77
N ASP A 385 -7.41 -31.71 -10.44
CA ASP A 385 -7.45 -30.38 -11.04
C ASP A 385 -7.56 -29.28 -9.98
N GLN A 386 -7.02 -28.11 -10.29
CA GLN A 386 -7.28 -26.86 -9.57
C GLN A 386 -7.97 -25.89 -10.52
N ILE A 387 -9.21 -25.52 -10.19
CA ILE A 387 -9.94 -24.50 -10.97
C ILE A 387 -9.62 -23.12 -10.40
N VAL A 388 -9.16 -22.23 -11.26
CA VAL A 388 -9.03 -20.79 -10.96
C VAL A 388 -10.22 -20.07 -11.57
N PHE A 389 -11.09 -19.56 -10.72
CA PHE A 389 -12.25 -18.75 -11.11
C PHE A 389 -11.91 -17.28 -11.09
N GLU A 390 -12.10 -16.60 -12.19
CA GLU A 390 -12.05 -15.14 -12.31
C GLU A 390 -13.47 -14.63 -12.55
N VAL A 391 -13.92 -13.70 -11.69
CA VAL A 391 -15.26 -13.10 -11.77
C VAL A 391 -15.13 -11.59 -11.79
N GLU A 392 -15.77 -10.96 -12.76
CA GLU A 392 -15.80 -9.50 -12.94
C GLU A 392 -17.24 -8.98 -12.83
N ILE A 393 -17.41 -7.83 -12.18
CA ILE A 393 -18.69 -7.12 -12.15
C ILE A 393 -18.85 -6.34 -13.46
N LEU A 394 -19.89 -6.67 -14.22
CA LEU A 394 -20.30 -5.94 -15.42
C LEU A 394 -21.19 -4.73 -15.07
N GLN A 395 -22.05 -4.89 -14.07
CA GLN A 395 -22.96 -3.86 -13.60
C GLN A 395 -23.39 -4.12 -12.16
N ILE A 396 -23.46 -3.06 -11.35
CA ILE A 396 -23.99 -3.11 -9.98
C ILE A 396 -25.10 -2.05 -9.82
N LYS A 397 -26.23 -2.44 -9.22
CA LYS A 397 -27.36 -1.55 -8.91
C LYS A 397 -27.90 -1.89 -7.52
N LYS A 398 -27.68 -0.99 -6.55
CA LYS A 398 -28.08 -1.20 -5.14
C LYS A 398 -27.59 -2.57 -4.64
N HIS A 399 -28.52 -3.53 -4.50
CA HIS A 399 -28.26 -4.86 -3.96
C HIS A 399 -28.18 -5.95 -5.05
N THR A 400 -28.09 -5.59 -6.35
CA THR A 400 -28.06 -6.52 -7.47
C THR A 400 -26.79 -6.30 -8.28
N ALA A 401 -26.09 -7.38 -8.64
CA ALA A 401 -24.93 -7.33 -9.52
C ALA A 401 -25.10 -8.29 -10.70
N ARG A 402 -24.72 -7.83 -11.90
CA ARG A 402 -24.45 -8.68 -13.06
C ARG A 402 -22.98 -8.89 -13.18
N MET A 403 -22.57 -10.14 -13.29
CA MET A 403 -21.17 -10.58 -13.29
C MET A 403 -20.90 -11.49 -14.46
N ARG A 404 -19.66 -11.51 -14.94
CA ARG A 404 -19.14 -12.53 -15.85
C ARG A 404 -18.06 -13.31 -15.11
N GLY A 405 -18.13 -14.64 -15.22
CA GLY A 405 -17.13 -15.51 -14.63
C GLY A 405 -16.55 -16.48 -15.65
N GLN A 406 -15.28 -16.84 -15.41
CA GLN A 406 -14.55 -17.83 -16.17
C GLN A 406 -13.75 -18.70 -15.20
N GLY A 407 -13.81 -20.03 -15.39
CA GLY A 407 -12.98 -21.01 -14.68
C GLY A 407 -11.92 -21.59 -15.62
N THR A 408 -10.67 -21.67 -15.16
CA THR A 408 -9.57 -22.26 -15.90
C THR A 408 -8.86 -23.35 -15.10
N VAL A 409 -8.37 -24.38 -15.79
CA VAL A 409 -7.44 -25.41 -15.28
C VAL A 409 -6.20 -25.38 -16.16
N ASP A 410 -5.02 -25.24 -15.58
CA ASP A 410 -3.73 -25.09 -16.30
C ASP A 410 -3.78 -24.05 -17.42
N GLY A 411 -4.43 -22.90 -17.16
CA GLY A 411 -4.59 -21.82 -18.12
C GLY A 411 -5.64 -22.06 -19.22
N ASN A 412 -6.25 -23.25 -19.30
CA ASN A 412 -7.29 -23.55 -20.29
C ASN A 412 -8.69 -23.33 -19.70
N VAL A 413 -9.57 -22.65 -20.43
CA VAL A 413 -10.94 -22.44 -20.02
C VAL A 413 -11.69 -23.76 -19.92
N VAL A 414 -12.27 -24.04 -18.77
CA VAL A 414 -13.12 -25.21 -18.52
C VAL A 414 -14.61 -24.83 -18.41
N VAL A 415 -14.93 -23.65 -17.88
CA VAL A 415 -16.28 -23.14 -17.72
C VAL A 415 -16.32 -21.63 -17.85
N GLU A 416 -17.38 -21.11 -18.43
CA GLU A 416 -17.70 -19.67 -18.49
C GLU A 416 -19.20 -19.45 -18.31
N ALA A 417 -19.58 -18.32 -17.68
CA ALA A 417 -20.97 -17.95 -17.46
C ALA A 417 -21.12 -16.43 -17.26
N GLU A 418 -22.30 -15.91 -17.57
CA GLU A 418 -22.81 -14.66 -17.02
C GLU A 418 -23.86 -14.96 -15.95
N MET A 419 -23.87 -14.21 -14.87
CA MET A 419 -24.78 -14.44 -13.75
C MET A 419 -25.25 -13.11 -13.18
N MET A 420 -26.51 -13.10 -12.74
CA MET A 420 -27.03 -12.00 -11.94
C MET A 420 -27.42 -12.52 -10.56
N ALA A 421 -27.02 -11.79 -9.56
CA ALA A 421 -27.28 -12.14 -8.17
C ALA A 421 -27.78 -10.92 -7.38
N ARG A 422 -28.46 -11.20 -6.26
CA ARG A 422 -29.02 -10.18 -5.37
C ARG A 422 -28.61 -10.48 -3.92
N ILE A 423 -28.22 -9.42 -3.21
CA ILE A 423 -28.03 -9.46 -1.76
C ILE A 423 -29.42 -9.43 -1.09
N VAL A 424 -29.63 -10.31 -0.12
CA VAL A 424 -30.84 -10.38 0.72
C VAL A 424 -30.44 -10.46 2.19
N GLU A 425 -31.32 -10.02 3.07
CA GLU A 425 -31.12 -10.19 4.52
C GLU A 425 -31.15 -11.68 4.87
N ALA A 426 -30.36 -12.10 5.87
CA ALA A 426 -30.24 -13.50 6.30
C ALA A 426 -31.44 -13.94 7.16
#